data_4fc8e09325476b7dcf4aed4e5d808511
#
_entry.id   4fc8e09325476b7dcf4aed4e5d808511
#
_cell.length_a   1.000
_cell.length_b   1.000
_cell.length_c   1.000
_cell.angle_alpha   90.00
_cell.angle_beta   90.00
_cell.angle_gamma   90.00
#
_symmetry.space_group_name_H-M   'P 1'
#
loop_
_entity.id
_entity.type
_entity.pdbx_description
1 polymer ?
#
loop_
_entity_poly.entity_id
_entity_poly.type
_entity_poly.pdbx_seq_one_letter_code
_entity_poly.pdbx_strand_id
1 'polypeptide(L)'
;MKKVLVILALSLMAFTAKAQVYVGGTLSFSGVKDQAVFSVAPEAGYNFNDNMAAGASLGLSFTEGMTSFAIDPYFRYYFAELGPVRFFGDGHFNFTNVSVRGAEGASTWGIGVRPGMAVNLNDSWSILTHVASLGYYGGAFGFHLNPGYTVGVYYEF
;
A
#
# COMPACT_ATOMS: atom_id res chain seq x y z
N MET A 1 28.09 -0.82 -3.30
CA MET A 1 26.82 -1.12 -4.00
C MET A 1 26.60 -2.61 -4.26
N LYS A 2 27.57 -3.35 -4.83
CA LYS A 2 27.39 -4.82 -5.09
C LYS A 2 27.14 -5.65 -3.81
N LYS A 3 27.78 -5.31 -2.69
CA LYS A 3 27.59 -6.02 -1.41
C LYS A 3 26.21 -5.80 -0.79
N VAL A 4 25.60 -4.63 -0.97
CA VAL A 4 24.24 -4.32 -0.50
C VAL A 4 23.20 -5.08 -1.32
N LEU A 5 23.41 -5.19 -2.64
CA LEU A 5 22.57 -5.98 -3.54
C LEU A 5 22.61 -7.49 -3.21
N VAL A 6 23.80 -8.01 -2.86
CA VAL A 6 23.96 -9.42 -2.45
C VAL A 6 23.29 -9.69 -1.11
N ILE A 7 23.39 -8.77 -0.14
CA ILE A 7 22.72 -8.89 1.16
C ILE A 7 21.19 -8.81 0.97
N LEU A 8 20.71 -7.90 0.12
CA LEU A 8 19.29 -7.80 -0.22
C LEU A 8 18.77 -9.08 -0.92
N ALA A 9 19.55 -9.64 -1.86
CA ALA A 9 19.21 -10.88 -2.54
C ALA A 9 19.24 -12.09 -1.59
N LEU A 10 20.22 -12.16 -0.67
CA LEU A 10 20.33 -13.21 0.33
C LEU A 10 19.21 -13.12 1.39
N SER A 11 18.80 -11.91 1.78
CA SER A 11 17.65 -11.72 2.67
C SER A 11 16.34 -12.15 2.00
N LEU A 12 16.17 -11.87 0.71
CA LEU A 12 15.02 -12.36 -0.07
C LEU A 12 15.01 -13.89 -0.21
N MET A 13 16.18 -14.54 -0.33
CA MET A 13 16.28 -16.01 -0.39
C MET A 13 16.07 -16.70 0.96
N ALA A 14 16.36 -16.05 2.09
CA ALA A 14 16.14 -16.61 3.42
C ALA A 14 14.65 -16.73 3.80
N PHE A 15 13.76 -16.03 3.10
CA PHE A 15 12.31 -16.08 3.31
C PHE A 15 11.60 -17.21 2.54
N THR A 16 12.31 -18.03 1.77
CA THR A 16 11.71 -19.08 0.93
C THR A 16 11.35 -20.38 1.68
N ALA A 17 11.49 -20.42 3.00
CA ALA A 17 11.30 -21.64 3.80
C ALA A 17 9.85 -21.87 4.29
N LYS A 18 8.89 -21.39 3.64
CA LYS A 18 7.43 -21.63 3.56
C LYS A 18 6.81 -20.33 3.05
N ALA A 19 6.27 -20.39 1.88
CA ALA A 19 5.72 -19.26 1.12
C ALA A 19 4.72 -18.41 1.94
N GLN A 20 5.23 -17.35 2.50
CA GLN A 20 4.44 -16.34 3.23
C GLN A 20 4.73 -14.94 2.66
N VAL A 21 5.44 -14.90 1.54
CA VAL A 21 5.68 -13.66 0.81
C VAL A 21 4.54 -13.42 -0.15
N TYR A 22 4.03 -12.21 -0.16
CA TYR A 22 3.09 -11.78 -1.18
C TYR A 22 3.63 -10.58 -1.94
N VAL A 23 3.22 -10.48 -3.17
CA VAL A 23 3.45 -9.33 -4.04
C VAL A 23 2.13 -8.91 -4.64
N GLY A 24 1.99 -7.64 -4.91
CA GLY A 24 0.77 -7.11 -5.48
C GLY A 24 0.91 -5.66 -5.84
N GLY A 25 -0.20 -5.00 -5.95
CA GLY A 25 -0.25 -3.57 -6.15
C GLY A 25 -1.66 -3.08 -6.29
N THR A 26 -1.84 -1.81 -6.01
CA THR A 26 -3.12 -1.13 -6.16
C THR A 26 -3.08 -0.19 -7.35
N LEU A 27 -4.19 -0.13 -8.05
CA LEU A 27 -4.48 0.88 -9.05
C LEU A 27 -5.61 1.74 -8.52
N SER A 28 -5.45 3.06 -8.60
CA SER A 28 -6.52 3.97 -8.27
C SER A 28 -6.69 5.02 -9.36
N PHE A 29 -7.94 5.33 -9.60
CA PHE A 29 -8.34 6.39 -10.50
C PHE A 29 -9.33 7.29 -9.77
N SER A 30 -9.01 8.55 -9.66
CA SER A 30 -9.89 9.54 -9.07
C SER A 30 -9.98 10.78 -9.94
N GLY A 31 -11.16 11.37 -10.03
CA GLY A 31 -11.39 12.63 -10.73
C GLY A 31 -11.87 13.69 -9.73
N VAL A 32 -11.15 14.79 -9.61
CA VAL A 32 -11.57 15.94 -8.80
C VAL A 32 -11.55 17.17 -9.71
N LYS A 33 -12.75 17.75 -9.94
CA LYS A 33 -12.93 19.01 -10.69
C LYS A 33 -12.00 19.14 -11.90
N ASP A 34 -12.31 18.42 -12.96
CA ASP A 34 -11.63 18.49 -14.28
C ASP A 34 -10.17 17.98 -14.31
N GLN A 35 -9.67 17.38 -13.23
CA GLN A 35 -8.35 16.75 -13.20
C GLN A 35 -8.46 15.26 -12.90
N ALA A 36 -7.93 14.44 -13.79
CA ALA A 36 -7.79 13.00 -13.58
C ALA A 36 -6.49 12.71 -12.84
N VAL A 37 -6.57 11.98 -11.74
CA VAL A 37 -5.42 11.46 -11.00
C VAL A 37 -5.35 9.96 -11.22
N PHE A 38 -4.27 9.50 -11.80
CA PHE A 38 -3.96 8.09 -11.93
C PHE A 38 -2.83 7.73 -10.97
N SER A 39 -3.02 6.68 -10.19
CA SER A 39 -2.01 6.21 -9.23
C SER A 39 -1.80 4.71 -9.35
N VAL A 40 -0.54 4.32 -9.25
CA VAL A 40 -0.08 2.93 -9.19
C VAL A 40 0.76 2.77 -7.94
N ALA A 41 0.50 1.74 -7.17
CA ALA A 41 1.29 1.44 -5.98
C ALA A 41 1.62 -0.07 -5.94
N PRO A 42 2.74 -0.50 -6.52
CA PRO A 42 3.28 -1.83 -6.29
C PRO A 42 3.57 -2.04 -4.81
N GLU A 43 3.34 -3.25 -4.35
CA GLU A 43 3.39 -3.62 -2.94
C GLU A 43 4.02 -5.01 -2.78
N ALA A 44 4.82 -5.17 -1.75
CA ALA A 44 5.34 -6.46 -1.33
C ALA A 44 5.30 -6.57 0.19
N GLY A 45 5.09 -7.78 0.68
CA GLY A 45 5.00 -8.02 2.11
C GLY A 45 5.21 -9.46 2.50
N TYR A 46 5.11 -9.70 3.79
CA TYR A 46 5.32 -10.98 4.43
C TYR A 46 4.22 -11.25 5.46
N ASN A 47 3.59 -12.41 5.36
CA ASN A 47 2.64 -12.91 6.35
C ASN A 47 3.42 -13.62 7.46
N PHE A 48 3.36 -13.13 8.69
CA PHE A 48 3.97 -13.78 9.86
C PHE A 48 3.15 -14.99 10.32
N ASN A 49 1.85 -14.90 10.15
CA ASN A 49 0.85 -15.93 10.43
C ASN A 49 -0.47 -15.56 9.71
N ASP A 50 -1.50 -16.35 9.93
CA ASP A 50 -2.82 -16.17 9.28
C ASP A 50 -3.47 -14.81 9.56
N ASN A 51 -3.08 -14.13 10.65
CA ASN A 51 -3.69 -12.89 11.09
C ASN A 51 -2.79 -11.66 10.95
N MET A 52 -1.48 -11.84 10.78
CA MET A 52 -0.52 -10.73 10.82
C MET A 52 0.38 -10.71 9.60
N ALA A 53 0.52 -9.54 9.00
CA ALA A 53 1.44 -9.28 7.91
C ALA A 53 2.12 -7.93 8.07
N ALA A 54 3.27 -7.78 7.44
CA ALA A 54 3.90 -6.48 7.25
C ALA A 54 4.38 -6.35 5.81
N GLY A 55 4.39 -5.13 5.31
CA GLY A 55 4.81 -4.87 3.94
C GLY A 55 5.10 -3.40 3.71
N ALA A 56 5.37 -3.09 2.46
CA ALA A 56 5.53 -1.72 2.02
C ALA A 56 5.00 -1.55 0.59
N SER A 57 4.39 -0.42 0.33
CA SER A 57 4.02 0.01 -1.01
C SER A 57 4.84 1.20 -1.49
N LEU A 58 5.03 1.28 -2.81
CA LEU A 58 5.69 2.38 -3.49
C LEU A 58 4.66 3.07 -4.37
N GLY A 59 4.11 4.19 -3.90
CA GLY A 59 3.10 4.95 -4.62
C GLY A 59 3.71 5.85 -5.69
N LEU A 60 3.15 5.80 -6.88
CA LEU A 60 3.42 6.74 -7.97
C LEU A 60 2.09 7.33 -8.42
N SER A 61 1.95 8.64 -8.37
CA SER A 61 0.76 9.33 -8.84
C SER A 61 1.11 10.38 -9.87
N PHE A 62 0.29 10.42 -10.90
CA PHE A 62 0.47 11.31 -12.04
C PHE A 62 -0.79 12.18 -12.19
N THR A 63 -0.58 13.47 -12.20
CA THR A 63 -1.60 14.48 -12.46
C THR A 63 -0.99 15.49 -13.44
N GLU A 64 -1.79 16.24 -14.14
CA GLU A 64 -1.30 17.25 -15.08
C GLU A 64 -0.36 18.25 -14.38
N GLY A 65 0.92 18.23 -14.79
CA GLY A 65 1.97 19.08 -14.22
C GLY A 65 2.52 18.70 -12.85
N MET A 66 2.05 17.59 -12.25
CA MET A 66 2.51 17.12 -10.95
C MET A 66 2.80 15.62 -10.97
N THR A 67 3.88 15.24 -10.32
CA THR A 67 4.22 13.83 -10.06
C THR A 67 4.48 13.67 -8.58
N SER A 68 3.89 12.64 -7.96
CA SER A 68 4.20 12.30 -6.58
C SER A 68 4.76 10.90 -6.45
N PHE A 69 5.70 10.75 -5.54
CA PHE A 69 6.28 9.49 -5.11
C PHE A 69 6.02 9.30 -3.63
N ALA A 70 5.56 8.13 -3.24
CA ALA A 70 5.30 7.80 -1.84
C ALA A 70 5.91 6.46 -1.46
N ILE A 71 6.36 6.36 -0.22
CA ILE A 71 6.73 5.10 0.43
C ILE A 71 5.80 4.93 1.62
N ASP A 72 5.17 3.77 1.72
CA ASP A 72 4.15 3.49 2.71
C ASP A 72 4.39 2.09 3.34
N PRO A 73 5.28 1.96 4.31
CA PRO A 73 5.40 0.75 5.12
C PRO A 73 4.17 0.61 6.03
N TYR A 74 3.73 -0.63 6.22
CA TYR A 74 2.55 -0.93 7.02
C TYR A 74 2.69 -2.24 7.77
N PHE A 75 1.88 -2.35 8.82
CA PHE A 75 1.60 -3.59 9.55
C PHE A 75 0.10 -3.88 9.44
N ARG A 76 -0.25 -5.06 8.96
CA ARG A 76 -1.63 -5.52 8.73
C ARG A 76 -2.05 -6.53 9.77
N TYR A 77 -3.24 -6.33 10.30
CA TYR A 77 -3.89 -7.27 11.20
C TYR A 77 -5.28 -7.65 10.67
N TYR A 78 -5.48 -8.94 10.40
CA TYR A 78 -6.77 -9.51 10.02
C TYR A 78 -7.55 -9.87 11.28
N PHE A 79 -8.67 -9.21 11.51
CA PHE A 79 -9.45 -9.34 12.75
C PHE A 79 -10.78 -10.09 12.58
N ALA A 80 -11.24 -10.32 11.34
CA ALA A 80 -12.47 -11.06 11.06
C ALA A 80 -12.39 -11.71 9.68
N GLU A 81 -13.07 -12.85 9.55
CA GLU A 81 -13.20 -13.59 8.30
C GLU A 81 -14.64 -14.05 8.13
N LEU A 82 -15.18 -13.89 6.92
CA LEU A 82 -16.53 -14.27 6.56
C LEU A 82 -16.50 -14.95 5.17
N GLY A 83 -16.35 -16.29 5.18
CA GLY A 83 -16.13 -17.04 3.96
C GLY A 83 -14.85 -16.59 3.24
N PRO A 84 -14.88 -16.21 1.97
CA PRO A 84 -13.70 -15.76 1.23
C PRO A 84 -13.26 -14.32 1.59
N VAL A 85 -14.02 -13.60 2.40
CA VAL A 85 -13.76 -12.20 2.75
C VAL A 85 -13.07 -12.11 4.09
N ARG A 86 -11.91 -11.44 4.12
CA ARG A 86 -11.14 -11.15 5.33
C ARG A 86 -11.12 -9.65 5.58
N PHE A 87 -11.42 -9.24 6.79
CA PHE A 87 -11.38 -7.84 7.21
C PHE A 87 -10.07 -7.56 7.93
N PHE A 88 -9.45 -6.45 7.60
CA PHE A 88 -8.17 -6.08 8.18
C PHE A 88 -8.07 -4.58 8.51
N GLY A 89 -7.08 -4.26 9.32
CA GLY A 89 -6.61 -2.90 9.56
C GLY A 89 -5.11 -2.81 9.34
N ASP A 90 -4.68 -1.82 8.57
CA ASP A 90 -3.27 -1.49 8.39
C ASP A 90 -2.91 -0.32 9.27
N GLY A 91 -1.97 -0.50 10.21
CA GLY A 91 -1.22 0.60 10.80
C GLY A 91 -0.08 0.97 9.85
N HIS A 92 -0.03 2.21 9.35
CA HIS A 92 0.91 2.59 8.31
C HIS A 92 1.60 3.91 8.57
N PHE A 93 2.78 4.07 8.00
CA PHE A 93 3.52 5.30 7.93
C PHE A 93 3.70 5.68 6.47
N ASN A 94 3.27 6.86 6.09
CA ASN A 94 3.37 7.35 4.72
C ASN A 94 4.39 8.48 4.64
N PHE A 95 5.29 8.41 3.68
CA PHE A 95 6.16 9.50 3.29
C PHE A 95 5.91 9.79 1.80
N THR A 96 5.52 11.02 1.50
CA THR A 96 5.20 11.45 0.13
C THR A 96 6.08 12.64 -0.26
N ASN A 97 6.66 12.58 -1.44
CA ASN A 97 7.34 13.67 -2.09
C ASN A 97 6.56 14.06 -3.35
N VAL A 98 6.23 15.32 -3.47
CA VAL A 98 5.49 15.87 -4.61
C VAL A 98 6.42 16.79 -5.38
N SER A 99 6.57 16.52 -6.67
CA SER A 99 7.30 17.37 -7.61
C SER A 99 6.31 18.11 -8.50
N VAL A 100 6.43 19.41 -8.55
CA VAL A 100 5.60 20.28 -9.38
C VAL A 100 6.46 20.89 -10.49
N ARG A 101 5.96 20.85 -11.72
CA ARG A 101 6.70 21.40 -12.87
C ARG A 101 6.84 22.92 -12.74
N GLY A 102 8.07 23.40 -12.55
CA GLY A 102 8.38 24.83 -12.45
C GLY A 102 8.25 25.41 -11.04
N ALA A 103 8.09 24.60 -10.00
CA ALA A 103 8.07 25.01 -8.60
C ALA A 103 8.93 24.08 -7.73
N GLU A 104 9.25 24.52 -6.51
CA GLU A 104 9.92 23.66 -5.54
C GLU A 104 9.00 22.53 -5.11
N GLY A 105 9.56 21.31 -5.04
CA GLY A 105 8.84 20.14 -4.55
C GLY A 105 8.59 20.23 -3.03
N ALA A 106 7.57 19.56 -2.58
CA ALA A 106 7.21 19.47 -1.16
C ALA A 106 7.22 18.02 -0.69
N SER A 107 7.68 17.78 0.54
CA SER A 107 7.60 16.49 1.20
C SER A 107 6.63 16.56 2.37
N THR A 108 5.86 15.51 2.53
CA THR A 108 4.94 15.36 3.65
C THR A 108 5.02 13.94 4.21
N TRP A 109 4.65 13.80 5.46
CA TRP A 109 4.57 12.49 6.10
C TRP A 109 3.25 12.35 6.85
N GLY A 110 2.88 11.11 7.10
CA GLY A 110 1.68 10.78 7.84
C GLY A 110 1.81 9.45 8.56
N ILE A 111 1.00 9.28 9.56
CA ILE A 111 0.84 8.03 10.29
C ILE A 111 -0.64 7.80 10.55
N GLY A 112 -1.10 6.57 10.38
CA GLY A 112 -2.52 6.31 10.56
C GLY A 112 -2.89 4.84 10.50
N VAL A 113 -4.20 4.62 10.46
CA VAL A 113 -4.82 3.31 10.33
C VAL A 113 -5.73 3.31 9.10
N ARG A 114 -5.68 2.23 8.33
CA ARG A 114 -6.54 2.02 7.17
C ARG A 114 -7.29 0.70 7.31
N PRO A 115 -8.59 0.72 7.61
CA PRO A 115 -9.43 -0.47 7.51
C PRO A 115 -9.66 -0.84 6.06
N GLY A 116 -9.73 -2.15 5.82
CA GLY A 116 -9.95 -2.71 4.49
C GLY A 116 -10.55 -4.10 4.52
N MET A 117 -10.74 -4.63 3.34
CA MET A 117 -11.18 -6.00 3.12
C MET A 117 -10.37 -6.65 2.00
N ALA A 118 -10.11 -7.92 2.16
CA ALA A 118 -9.50 -8.77 1.14
C ALA A 118 -10.48 -9.89 0.78
N VAL A 119 -10.60 -10.21 -0.50
CA VAL A 119 -11.40 -11.32 -1.00
C VAL A 119 -10.44 -12.33 -1.61
N ASN A 120 -10.34 -13.50 -1.00
CA ASN A 120 -9.53 -14.60 -1.53
C ASN A 120 -10.26 -15.24 -2.72
N LEU A 121 -9.64 -15.20 -3.88
CA LEU A 121 -10.16 -15.83 -5.09
C LEU A 121 -9.80 -17.32 -5.15
N ASN A 122 -8.63 -17.64 -4.64
CA ASN A 122 -8.09 -18.99 -4.46
C ASN A 122 -6.92 -18.93 -3.46
N ASP A 123 -6.16 -20.02 -3.33
CA ASP A 123 -5.05 -20.16 -2.37
C ASP A 123 -3.89 -19.18 -2.63
N SER A 124 -3.78 -18.62 -3.81
CA SER A 124 -2.68 -17.73 -4.21
C SER A 124 -3.10 -16.31 -4.59
N TRP A 125 -4.34 -16.10 -4.99
CA TRP A 125 -4.79 -14.80 -5.49
C TRP A 125 -5.85 -14.17 -4.59
N SER A 126 -5.67 -12.91 -4.29
CA SER A 126 -6.65 -12.10 -3.57
C SER A 126 -6.83 -10.72 -4.19
N ILE A 127 -8.04 -10.18 -4.01
CA ILE A 127 -8.37 -8.79 -4.31
C ILE A 127 -8.53 -8.06 -2.99
N LEU A 128 -7.94 -6.88 -2.89
CA LEU A 128 -7.91 -6.09 -1.67
C LEU A 128 -8.34 -4.66 -1.93
N THR A 129 -9.08 -4.08 -0.98
CA THR A 129 -9.47 -2.68 -1.01
C THR A 129 -9.41 -2.07 0.40
N HIS A 130 -8.97 -0.81 0.48
CA HIS A 130 -9.08 0.01 1.68
C HIS A 130 -10.35 0.86 1.59
N VAL A 131 -11.13 0.90 2.66
CA VAL A 131 -12.42 1.62 2.68
C VAL A 131 -12.32 3.01 3.31
N ALA A 132 -11.35 3.20 4.17
CA ALA A 132 -11.14 4.48 4.85
C ALA A 132 -9.68 4.63 5.30
N SER A 133 -9.31 5.83 5.74
CA SER A 133 -8.09 6.09 6.47
C SER A 133 -8.36 7.08 7.60
N LEU A 134 -7.72 6.87 8.73
CA LEU A 134 -7.78 7.73 9.91
C LEU A 134 -6.35 7.94 10.40
N GLY A 135 -5.90 9.17 10.53
CA GLY A 135 -4.55 9.43 10.98
C GLY A 135 -4.14 10.88 10.95
N TYR A 136 -2.86 11.10 11.17
CA TYR A 136 -2.21 12.40 11.13
C TYR A 136 -1.39 12.52 9.84
N TYR A 137 -1.77 13.45 8.98
CA TYR A 137 -1.15 13.65 7.68
C TYR A 137 -0.88 15.14 7.43
N GLY A 138 0.35 15.47 7.06
CA GLY A 138 0.72 16.82 6.67
C GLY A 138 0.47 17.89 7.73
N GLY A 139 0.52 17.53 9.02
CA GLY A 139 0.30 18.47 10.13
C GLY A 139 -1.13 18.52 10.66
N ALA A 140 -2.06 17.73 10.14
CA ALA A 140 -3.45 17.68 10.58
C ALA A 140 -3.94 16.26 10.82
N PHE A 141 -4.76 16.09 11.82
CA PHE A 141 -5.50 14.85 12.03
C PHE A 141 -6.75 14.83 11.15
N GLY A 142 -6.96 13.74 10.43
CA GLY A 142 -8.08 13.62 9.52
C GLY A 142 -8.63 12.20 9.40
N PHE A 143 -9.90 12.17 9.03
CA PHE A 143 -10.59 10.96 8.60
C PHE A 143 -10.96 11.12 7.13
N HIS A 144 -10.57 10.15 6.32
CA HIS A 144 -10.88 10.11 4.90
C HIS A 144 -11.62 8.82 4.60
N LEU A 145 -12.83 8.94 4.10
CA LEU A 145 -13.46 7.85 3.38
C LEU A 145 -12.76 7.75 2.03
N ASN A 146 -12.49 6.54 1.60
CA ASN A 146 -11.85 6.30 0.31
C ASN A 146 -12.94 6.17 -0.77
N PRO A 147 -13.47 7.29 -1.30
CA PRO A 147 -14.55 7.26 -2.30
C PRO A 147 -14.04 6.90 -3.69
N GLY A 148 -12.71 6.73 -3.82
CA GLY A 148 -12.07 6.30 -5.06
C GLY A 148 -12.04 4.77 -5.16
N TYR A 149 -12.13 4.29 -6.39
CA TYR A 149 -11.99 2.87 -6.71
C TYR A 149 -10.50 2.48 -6.59
N THR A 150 -10.07 2.14 -5.38
CA THR A 150 -8.75 1.56 -5.15
C THR A 150 -8.91 0.06 -5.07
N VAL A 151 -8.44 -0.64 -6.06
CA VAL A 151 -8.46 -2.10 -6.10
C VAL A 151 -7.03 -2.59 -6.21
N GLY A 152 -6.66 -3.47 -5.31
CA GLY A 152 -5.38 -4.16 -5.33
C GLY A 152 -5.56 -5.62 -5.72
N VAL A 153 -4.60 -6.15 -6.47
CA VAL A 153 -4.51 -7.57 -6.79
C VAL A 153 -3.20 -8.08 -6.22
N TYR A 154 -3.27 -9.18 -5.50
CA TYR A 154 -2.15 -9.76 -4.76
C TYR A 154 -1.98 -11.22 -5.09
N TYR A 155 -0.74 -11.64 -5.13
CA TYR A 155 -0.32 -13.02 -5.29
C TYR A 155 0.53 -13.45 -4.10
N GLU A 156 0.15 -14.53 -3.45
CA GLU A 156 0.85 -15.19 -2.35
C GLU A 156 1.54 -16.45 -2.88
N PHE A 157 2.83 -16.58 -2.56
CA PHE A 157 3.68 -17.69 -3.01
C PHE A 157 3.54 -18.94 -2.13
#